data_412601707c3e874ab7e0dec53cf90692
#
_entry.id   412601707c3e874ab7e0dec53cf90692
#
_cell.length_a   1.000
_cell.length_b   1.000
_cell.length_c   1.000
_cell.angle_alpha   90.00
_cell.angle_beta   90.00
_cell.angle_gamma   90.00
#
_symmetry.space_group_name_H-M   'P 1'
#
loop_
_entity.id
_entity.type
_entity.pdbx_description
1 polymer ?
#
loop_
_entity_poly.entity_id
_entity_poly.type
_entity_poly.pdbx_seq_one_letter_code
_entity_poly.pdbx_strand_id
1 'polypeptide(L)'
;MAHASPYDLHQSSSANYGGIGAVIAHEISHAFDTNGASFDENGSLKDWWNPEDYEACTARTQKVIDQFEGQDSYGAKINGKLTVSENVADLGGIAAALEAAKKEEDFSAEEFFTNFARIWRMKARTEYMQLLASVDVHAPGKLRTNVQLPNFDEFHKEFDVKEGDGMWRAPEDRVI
;
A
#
# COMPACT_ATOMS: atom_id res chain seq x y z
N MET A 1 18.96 -8.63 -9.17
CA MET A 1 17.55 -8.33 -9.48
C MET A 1 17.50 -6.90 -10.02
N ALA A 2 16.95 -6.65 -11.20
CA ALA A 2 16.74 -5.30 -11.69
C ALA A 2 15.39 -4.82 -11.16
N HIS A 3 15.41 -3.99 -10.12
CA HIS A 3 14.25 -3.22 -9.73
C HIS A 3 14.20 -1.95 -10.57
N ALA A 4 13.00 -1.49 -10.93
CA ALA A 4 12.83 -0.16 -11.45
C ALA A 4 13.27 0.83 -10.36
N SER A 5 13.98 1.91 -10.74
CA SER A 5 14.32 2.95 -9.77
C SER A 5 13.04 3.61 -9.26
N PRO A 6 12.86 3.77 -7.95
CA PRO A 6 11.70 4.49 -7.42
C PRO A 6 11.76 6.00 -7.73
N TYR A 7 12.94 6.52 -8.08
CA TYR A 7 13.18 7.92 -8.43
C TYR A 7 14.03 8.03 -9.70
N ASP A 8 13.65 8.94 -10.59
CA ASP A 8 14.43 9.31 -11.77
C ASP A 8 14.25 10.83 -12.05
N LEU A 9 15.35 11.53 -12.29
CA LEU A 9 15.36 12.95 -12.64
C LEU A 9 14.64 13.26 -13.96
N HIS A 10 14.52 12.27 -14.83
CA HIS A 10 13.97 12.43 -16.19
C HIS A 10 12.52 11.94 -16.32
N GLN A 11 11.95 11.37 -15.25
CA GLN A 11 10.52 11.03 -15.25
C GLN A 11 9.69 12.18 -14.67
N SER A 12 8.37 12.17 -14.91
CA SER A 12 7.46 13.20 -14.42
C SER A 12 7.41 13.28 -12.90
N SER A 13 6.92 14.41 -12.37
CA SER A 13 6.64 14.60 -10.95
C SER A 13 5.66 13.54 -10.46
N SER A 14 4.58 13.28 -11.19
CA SER A 14 3.58 12.26 -10.86
C SER A 14 4.18 10.85 -10.73
N ALA A 15 5.06 10.46 -11.65
CA ALA A 15 5.75 9.19 -11.57
C ALA A 15 6.71 9.12 -10.37
N ASN A 16 7.41 10.21 -10.03
CA ASN A 16 8.25 10.29 -8.82
C ASN A 16 7.41 10.22 -7.54
N TYR A 17 6.26 10.87 -7.49
CA TYR A 17 5.33 10.75 -6.35
C TYR A 17 4.80 9.32 -6.20
N GLY A 18 4.42 8.64 -7.29
CA GLY A 18 4.00 7.25 -7.27
C GLY A 18 5.14 6.25 -6.99
N GLY A 19 6.39 6.67 -7.14
CA GLY A 19 7.59 5.89 -6.80
C GLY A 19 8.12 6.24 -5.42
N ILE A 20 9.18 7.07 -5.37
CA ILE A 20 9.85 7.45 -4.13
C ILE A 20 8.94 8.21 -3.17
N GLY A 21 8.00 9.02 -3.69
CA GLY A 21 7.03 9.74 -2.86
C GLY A 21 6.18 8.78 -2.02
N ALA A 22 5.64 7.74 -2.63
CA ALA A 22 4.87 6.72 -1.93
C ALA A 22 5.72 5.95 -0.91
N VAL A 23 7.00 5.67 -1.21
CA VAL A 23 7.92 5.01 -0.26
C VAL A 23 8.22 5.91 0.93
N ILE A 24 8.55 7.18 0.71
CA ILE A 24 8.81 8.14 1.81
C ILE A 24 7.56 8.27 2.70
N ALA A 25 6.39 8.40 2.10
CA ALA A 25 5.15 8.53 2.84
C ALA A 25 4.77 7.21 3.57
N HIS A 26 5.11 6.03 3.02
CA HIS A 26 5.01 4.74 3.69
C HIS A 26 5.84 4.73 4.98
N GLU A 27 7.12 5.11 4.92
CA GLU A 27 7.99 5.16 6.10
C GLU A 27 7.46 6.12 7.18
N ILE A 28 6.91 7.27 6.77
CA ILE A 28 6.26 8.21 7.70
C ILE A 28 5.00 7.58 8.30
N SER A 29 4.22 6.85 7.51
CA SER A 29 2.96 6.21 7.94
C SER A 29 3.17 5.12 8.99
N HIS A 30 4.36 4.55 9.12
CA HIS A 30 4.70 3.61 10.19
C HIS A 30 4.52 4.19 11.60
N ALA A 31 4.53 5.50 11.77
CA ALA A 31 4.20 6.13 13.04
C ALA A 31 2.74 5.85 13.50
N PHE A 32 1.86 5.46 12.57
CA PHE A 32 0.43 5.29 12.78
C PHE A 32 -0.09 3.87 12.44
N ASP A 33 0.80 2.96 12.11
CA ASP A 33 0.45 1.56 11.87
C ASP A 33 0.21 0.81 13.20
N THR A 34 -0.09 -0.48 13.12
CA THR A 34 -0.39 -1.32 14.31
C THR A 34 0.76 -1.45 15.29
N ASN A 35 1.99 -1.18 14.88
CA ASN A 35 3.19 -1.23 15.72
C ASN A 35 3.55 0.18 16.21
N GLY A 36 3.66 1.16 15.29
CA GLY A 36 4.06 2.53 15.59
C GLY A 36 3.05 3.26 16.48
N ALA A 37 1.77 2.96 16.35
CA ALA A 37 0.72 3.51 17.21
C ALA A 37 0.92 3.27 18.72
N SER A 38 1.78 2.32 19.09
CA SER A 38 2.16 2.07 20.49
C SER A 38 3.23 2.99 21.02
N PHE A 39 3.79 3.89 20.21
CA PHE A 39 4.87 4.79 20.58
C PHE A 39 4.44 6.25 20.42
N ASP A 40 4.82 7.10 21.39
CA ASP A 40 4.59 8.54 21.31
C ASP A 40 5.62 9.26 20.41
N GLU A 41 5.48 10.57 20.28
CA GLU A 41 6.35 11.44 19.47
C GLU A 41 7.84 11.43 19.88
N ASN A 42 8.16 10.87 21.04
CA ASN A 42 9.54 10.71 21.54
C ASN A 42 10.06 9.28 21.36
N GLY A 43 9.26 8.39 20.75
CA GLY A 43 9.59 6.97 20.62
C GLY A 43 9.45 6.17 21.90
N SER A 44 8.74 6.69 22.90
CA SER A 44 8.47 5.99 24.15
C SER A 44 7.22 5.15 24.03
N LEU A 45 7.27 3.92 24.52
CA LEU A 45 6.11 3.04 24.59
C LEU A 45 5.04 3.68 25.50
N LYS A 46 3.94 4.10 24.90
CA LYS A 46 2.88 4.86 25.58
C LYS A 46 1.57 4.74 24.84
N ASP A 47 0.51 4.45 25.56
CA ASP A 47 -0.86 4.54 25.05
C ASP A 47 -1.27 6.02 25.00
N TRP A 48 -1.21 6.61 23.79
CA TRP A 48 -1.45 8.04 23.57
C TRP A 48 -2.68 8.31 22.71
N TRP A 49 -3.25 7.26 22.12
CA TRP A 49 -4.45 7.37 21.32
C TRP A 49 -5.68 7.51 22.22
N ASN A 50 -6.65 8.33 21.83
CA ASN A 50 -7.94 8.26 22.48
C ASN A 50 -8.70 6.97 22.09
N PRO A 51 -9.61 6.48 22.96
CA PRO A 51 -10.30 5.22 22.71
C PRO A 51 -11.09 5.18 21.40
N GLU A 52 -11.69 6.29 20.99
CA GLU A 52 -12.52 6.38 19.78
C GLU A 52 -11.66 6.25 18.51
N ASP A 53 -10.52 6.93 18.47
CA ASP A 53 -9.57 6.84 17.35
C ASP A 53 -8.95 5.43 17.27
N TYR A 54 -8.63 4.84 18.43
CA TYR A 54 -8.11 3.49 18.49
C TYR A 54 -9.12 2.46 17.96
N GLU A 55 -10.39 2.58 18.33
CA GLU A 55 -11.47 1.72 17.83
C GLU A 55 -11.64 1.88 16.31
N ALA A 56 -11.69 3.12 15.82
CA ALA A 56 -11.82 3.40 14.38
C ALA A 56 -10.62 2.88 13.58
N CYS A 57 -9.41 3.04 14.09
CA CYS A 57 -8.19 2.50 13.48
C CYS A 57 -8.22 0.96 13.46
N THR A 58 -8.61 0.34 14.55
CA THR A 58 -8.73 -1.14 14.64
C THR A 58 -9.73 -1.68 13.62
N ALA A 59 -10.88 -1.05 13.47
CA ALA A 59 -11.89 -1.46 12.50
C ALA A 59 -11.38 -1.36 11.05
N ARG A 60 -10.67 -0.29 10.70
CA ARG A 60 -10.03 -0.14 9.38
C ARG A 60 -8.92 -1.17 9.16
N THR A 61 -8.08 -1.37 10.16
CA THR A 61 -7.02 -2.39 10.15
C THR A 61 -7.57 -3.79 9.91
N GLN A 62 -8.72 -4.13 10.50
CA GLN A 62 -9.36 -5.43 10.25
C GLN A 62 -9.76 -5.58 8.78
N LYS A 63 -10.31 -4.55 8.15
CA LYS A 63 -10.60 -4.58 6.71
C LYS A 63 -9.33 -4.84 5.87
N VAL A 64 -8.19 -4.23 6.24
CA VAL A 64 -6.91 -4.48 5.55
C VAL A 64 -6.49 -5.94 5.72
N ILE A 65 -6.58 -6.50 6.93
CA ILE A 65 -6.30 -7.92 7.17
C ILE A 65 -7.15 -8.79 6.24
N ASP A 66 -8.46 -8.55 6.20
CA ASP A 66 -9.42 -9.35 5.42
C ASP A 66 -9.16 -9.25 3.91
N GLN A 67 -8.69 -8.11 3.42
CA GLN A 67 -8.32 -7.94 2.01
C GLN A 67 -7.11 -8.77 1.59
N PHE A 68 -6.17 -9.02 2.49
CA PHE A 68 -4.94 -9.76 2.20
C PHE A 68 -5.01 -11.23 2.62
N GLU A 69 -5.89 -11.59 3.58
CA GLU A 69 -5.99 -12.94 4.09
C GLU A 69 -6.31 -13.95 2.99
N GLY A 70 -5.51 -15.00 2.91
CA GLY A 70 -5.69 -16.08 1.95
C GLY A 70 -5.41 -15.73 0.48
N GLN A 71 -4.94 -14.51 0.18
CA GLN A 71 -4.50 -14.15 -1.18
C GLN A 71 -3.42 -15.10 -1.67
N ASP A 72 -3.47 -15.44 -2.97
CA ASP A 72 -2.50 -16.37 -3.56
C ASP A 72 -1.23 -15.64 -4.03
N SER A 73 -0.10 -16.16 -3.63
CA SER A 73 1.21 -15.77 -4.14
C SER A 73 2.01 -17.01 -4.56
N TYR A 74 1.97 -17.31 -5.83
CA TYR A 74 2.69 -18.46 -6.41
C TYR A 74 2.35 -19.81 -5.75
N GLY A 75 1.08 -20.00 -5.33
CA GLY A 75 0.59 -21.20 -4.65
C GLY A 75 0.75 -21.18 -3.12
N ALA A 76 1.41 -20.17 -2.54
CA ALA A 76 1.38 -19.92 -1.10
C ALA A 76 0.25 -18.95 -0.73
N LYS A 77 -0.31 -19.09 0.45
CA LYS A 77 -1.36 -18.22 0.97
C LYS A 77 -0.77 -17.17 1.90
N ILE A 78 -1.20 -15.91 1.72
CA ILE A 78 -0.78 -14.80 2.57
C ILE A 78 -1.51 -14.85 3.90
N ASN A 79 -0.79 -14.57 4.97
CA ASN A 79 -1.34 -14.29 6.29
C ASN A 79 -1.55 -12.77 6.43
N GLY A 80 -2.80 -12.33 6.37
CA GLY A 80 -3.16 -10.92 6.44
C GLY A 80 -2.72 -10.25 7.75
N LYS A 81 -2.70 -10.98 8.86
CA LYS A 81 -2.21 -10.47 10.16
C LYS A 81 -0.70 -10.27 10.18
N LEU A 82 0.06 -11.15 9.53
CA LEU A 82 1.52 -11.02 9.44
C LEU A 82 1.92 -9.75 8.68
N THR A 83 1.18 -9.42 7.62
CA THR A 83 1.52 -8.34 6.72
C THR A 83 0.80 -7.02 7.00
N VAL A 84 -0.05 -6.95 8.03
CA VAL A 84 -0.98 -5.83 8.23
C VAL A 84 -0.29 -4.49 8.47
N SER A 85 0.78 -4.45 9.26
CA SER A 85 1.53 -3.23 9.57
C SER A 85 2.02 -2.56 8.28
N GLU A 86 2.71 -3.35 7.45
CA GLU A 86 3.23 -2.91 6.16
C GLU A 86 2.11 -2.53 5.18
N ASN A 87 1.01 -3.27 5.16
CA ASN A 87 -0.12 -2.96 4.30
C ASN A 87 -0.85 -1.67 4.71
N VAL A 88 -0.94 -1.38 6.01
CA VAL A 88 -1.50 -0.10 6.52
C VAL A 88 -0.57 1.05 6.16
N ALA A 89 0.75 0.88 6.33
CA ALA A 89 1.74 1.88 5.92
C ALA A 89 1.72 2.15 4.41
N ASP A 90 1.54 1.12 3.57
CA ASP A 90 1.34 1.27 2.13
C ASP A 90 0.11 2.12 1.79
N LEU A 91 -1.05 1.83 2.39
CA LEU A 91 -2.26 2.60 2.15
C LEU A 91 -2.09 4.07 2.52
N GLY A 92 -1.53 4.33 3.71
CA GLY A 92 -1.21 5.69 4.17
C GLY A 92 -0.22 6.38 3.25
N GLY A 93 0.82 5.66 2.84
CA GLY A 93 1.86 6.14 1.93
C GLY A 93 1.33 6.52 0.56
N ILE A 94 0.51 5.65 -0.06
CA ILE A 94 -0.12 5.93 -1.36
C ILE A 94 -1.06 7.13 -1.23
N ALA A 95 -1.92 7.18 -0.21
CA ALA A 95 -2.87 8.27 0.01
C ALA A 95 -2.16 9.62 0.15
N ALA A 96 -1.16 9.71 1.02
CA ALA A 96 -0.43 10.95 1.26
C ALA A 96 0.37 11.41 0.03
N ALA A 97 1.03 10.48 -0.68
CA ALA A 97 1.76 10.78 -1.90
C ALA A 97 0.83 11.23 -3.04
N LEU A 98 -0.34 10.60 -3.17
CA LEU A 98 -1.35 10.97 -4.16
C LEU A 98 -1.89 12.38 -3.91
N GLU A 99 -2.24 12.71 -2.66
CA GLU A 99 -2.70 14.06 -2.29
C GLU A 99 -1.61 15.12 -2.49
N ALA A 100 -0.34 14.77 -2.30
CA ALA A 100 0.76 15.66 -2.64
C ALA A 100 0.91 15.85 -4.16
N ALA A 101 0.85 14.75 -4.93
CA ALA A 101 0.96 14.77 -6.39
C ALA A 101 -0.15 15.59 -7.05
N LYS A 102 -1.39 15.52 -6.54
CA LYS A 102 -2.54 16.30 -7.03
C LYS A 102 -2.35 17.83 -6.96
N LYS A 103 -1.36 18.32 -6.22
CA LYS A 103 -1.03 19.76 -6.12
C LYS A 103 -0.13 20.23 -7.23
N GLU A 104 0.48 19.33 -8.00
CA GLU A 104 1.29 19.66 -9.15
C GLU A 104 0.40 20.02 -10.35
N GLU A 105 0.82 21.04 -11.13
CA GLU A 105 0.04 21.51 -12.27
C GLU A 105 -0.12 20.46 -13.39
N ASP A 106 0.89 19.58 -13.52
CA ASP A 106 0.97 18.52 -14.53
C ASP A 106 0.61 17.13 -13.98
N PHE A 107 -0.19 17.06 -12.91
CA PHE A 107 -0.57 15.79 -12.28
C PHE A 107 -1.23 14.82 -13.28
N SER A 108 -0.70 13.58 -13.29
CA SER A 108 -1.24 12.43 -14.03
C SER A 108 -1.42 11.25 -13.09
N ALA A 109 -2.67 10.85 -12.87
CA ALA A 109 -3.00 9.68 -12.07
C ALA A 109 -2.50 8.38 -12.73
N GLU A 110 -2.54 8.30 -14.06
CA GLU A 110 -1.99 7.17 -14.82
C GLU A 110 -0.50 6.96 -14.52
N GLU A 111 0.31 8.02 -14.61
CA GLU A 111 1.75 7.93 -14.36
C GLU A 111 2.05 7.61 -12.90
N PHE A 112 1.31 8.19 -11.95
CA PHE A 112 1.43 7.90 -10.52
C PHE A 112 1.22 6.41 -10.25
N PHE A 113 0.06 5.86 -10.57
CA PHE A 113 -0.29 4.47 -10.28
C PHE A 113 0.54 3.47 -11.09
N THR A 114 0.84 3.80 -12.35
CA THR A 114 1.70 2.95 -13.19
C THR A 114 3.11 2.85 -12.61
N ASN A 115 3.69 3.95 -12.13
CA ASN A 115 5.03 3.89 -11.55
C ASN A 115 5.04 3.21 -10.18
N PHE A 116 4.00 3.40 -9.35
CA PHE A 116 3.83 2.61 -8.13
C PHE A 116 3.83 1.11 -8.44
N ALA A 117 3.04 0.67 -9.41
CA ALA A 117 3.04 -0.74 -9.83
C ALA A 117 4.40 -1.20 -10.37
N ARG A 118 5.12 -0.31 -11.06
CA ARG A 118 6.41 -0.62 -11.68
C ARG A 118 7.53 -0.86 -10.69
N ILE A 119 7.60 -0.09 -9.60
CA ILE A 119 8.66 -0.25 -8.58
C ILE A 119 8.53 -1.57 -7.82
N TRP A 120 7.33 -2.14 -7.71
CA TRP A 120 7.09 -3.41 -7.03
C TRP A 120 7.21 -4.64 -7.94
N ARG A 121 7.54 -4.46 -9.22
CA ARG A 121 7.77 -5.60 -10.12
C ARG A 121 9.01 -6.37 -9.68
N MET A 122 8.81 -7.62 -9.34
CA MET A 122 9.87 -8.54 -8.95
C MET A 122 9.83 -9.80 -9.80
N LYS A 123 11.00 -10.30 -10.18
CA LYS A 123 11.18 -11.62 -10.82
C LYS A 123 12.13 -12.44 -9.96
N ALA A 124 11.63 -13.56 -9.44
CA ALA A 124 12.40 -14.49 -8.63
C ALA A 124 11.94 -15.93 -8.93
N ARG A 125 12.64 -16.91 -8.35
CA ARG A 125 12.21 -18.31 -8.42
C ARG A 125 10.94 -18.52 -7.60
N THR A 126 10.08 -19.44 -8.02
CA THR A 126 8.80 -19.72 -7.36
C THR A 126 9.00 -20.08 -5.89
N GLU A 127 9.96 -20.93 -5.56
CA GLU A 127 10.24 -21.38 -4.20
C GLU A 127 10.63 -20.20 -3.28
N TYR A 128 11.39 -19.23 -3.82
CA TYR A 128 11.75 -18.03 -3.07
C TYR A 128 10.54 -17.13 -2.84
N MET A 129 9.66 -16.99 -3.83
CA MET A 129 8.42 -16.21 -3.68
C MET A 129 7.46 -16.84 -2.66
N GLN A 130 7.38 -18.19 -2.65
CA GLN A 130 6.61 -18.94 -1.66
C GLN A 130 7.18 -18.78 -0.24
N LEU A 131 8.51 -18.83 -0.11
CA LEU A 131 9.18 -18.58 1.18
C LEU A 131 8.85 -17.18 1.71
N LEU A 132 9.02 -16.13 0.88
CA LEU A 132 8.68 -14.76 1.29
C LEU A 132 7.21 -14.63 1.69
N ALA A 133 6.29 -15.23 0.94
CA ALA A 133 4.86 -15.21 1.28
C ALA A 133 4.55 -15.81 2.68
N SER A 134 5.44 -16.67 3.19
CA SER A 134 5.26 -17.37 4.47
C SER A 134 5.93 -16.67 5.65
N VAL A 135 7.00 -15.88 5.43
CA VAL A 135 7.84 -15.36 6.52
C VAL A 135 8.05 -13.85 6.49
N ASP A 136 7.83 -13.19 5.34
CA ASP A 136 8.02 -11.75 5.19
C ASP A 136 6.82 -10.99 5.77
N VAL A 137 7.10 -9.92 6.48
CA VAL A 137 6.08 -8.98 6.98
C VAL A 137 5.50 -8.11 5.88
N HIS A 138 6.17 -8.05 4.72
CA HIS A 138 5.68 -7.36 3.53
C HIS A 138 4.86 -8.31 2.64
N ALA A 139 3.73 -7.83 2.16
CA ALA A 139 3.02 -8.53 1.11
C ALA A 139 3.87 -8.58 -0.18
N PRO A 140 3.79 -9.68 -0.97
CA PRO A 140 4.46 -9.74 -2.27
C PRO A 140 4.12 -8.58 -3.18
N GLY A 141 5.08 -8.07 -3.96
CA GLY A 141 4.93 -6.86 -4.78
C GLY A 141 3.69 -6.84 -5.69
N LYS A 142 3.28 -8.01 -6.24
CA LYS A 142 2.03 -8.14 -6.98
C LYS A 142 0.82 -7.75 -6.13
N LEU A 143 0.79 -8.14 -4.86
CA LEU A 143 -0.34 -7.88 -3.97
C LEU A 143 -0.27 -6.45 -3.40
N ARG A 144 0.94 -5.90 -3.16
CA ARG A 144 1.12 -4.48 -2.83
C ARG A 144 0.49 -3.57 -3.90
N THR A 145 0.45 -4.01 -5.16
CA THR A 145 -0.23 -3.31 -6.25
C THR A 145 -1.72 -3.70 -6.34
N ASN A 146 -1.98 -4.99 -6.55
CA ASN A 146 -3.32 -5.44 -6.98
C ASN A 146 -4.37 -5.43 -5.85
N VAL A 147 -3.95 -5.42 -4.59
CA VAL A 147 -4.86 -5.35 -3.43
C VAL A 147 -4.95 -3.92 -2.88
N GLN A 148 -3.86 -3.14 -2.94
CA GLN A 148 -3.85 -1.78 -2.42
C GLN A 148 -4.59 -0.78 -3.32
N LEU A 149 -4.25 -0.76 -4.62
CA LEU A 149 -4.78 0.25 -5.55
C LEU A 149 -6.32 0.24 -5.68
N PRO A 150 -7.01 -0.91 -5.60
CA PRO A 150 -8.47 -0.95 -5.56
C PRO A 150 -9.16 -0.20 -4.41
N ASN A 151 -8.41 0.29 -3.43
CA ASN A 151 -8.96 1.12 -2.37
C ASN A 151 -9.13 2.60 -2.76
N PHE A 152 -8.58 3.04 -3.90
CA PHE A 152 -8.55 4.43 -4.33
C PHE A 152 -9.55 4.71 -5.44
N ASP A 153 -10.43 5.70 -5.24
CA ASP A 153 -11.41 6.13 -6.24
C ASP A 153 -10.74 6.65 -7.51
N GLU A 154 -9.61 7.35 -7.36
CA GLU A 154 -8.83 7.86 -8.47
C GLU A 154 -8.30 6.74 -9.36
N PHE A 155 -7.90 5.60 -8.79
CA PHE A 155 -7.48 4.43 -9.54
C PHE A 155 -8.63 3.88 -10.39
N HIS A 156 -9.81 3.70 -9.79
CA HIS A 156 -10.99 3.22 -10.52
C HIS A 156 -11.39 4.16 -11.66
N LYS A 157 -11.35 5.46 -11.41
CA LYS A 157 -11.69 6.49 -12.39
C LYS A 157 -10.68 6.54 -13.54
N GLU A 158 -9.38 6.51 -13.23
CA GLU A 158 -8.31 6.63 -14.23
C GLU A 158 -8.29 5.46 -15.21
N PHE A 159 -8.41 4.24 -14.68
CA PHE A 159 -8.34 3.01 -15.48
C PHE A 159 -9.70 2.46 -15.90
N ASP A 160 -10.79 3.24 -15.74
CA ASP A 160 -12.18 2.84 -16.06
C ASP A 160 -12.56 1.46 -15.47
N VAL A 161 -12.08 1.18 -14.24
CA VAL A 161 -12.28 -0.10 -13.55
C VAL A 161 -13.73 -0.27 -13.13
N LYS A 162 -14.36 -1.37 -13.56
CA LYS A 162 -15.79 -1.65 -13.39
C LYS A 162 -16.03 -2.95 -12.65
N GLU A 163 -17.24 -3.13 -12.16
CA GLU A 163 -17.68 -4.38 -11.58
C GLU A 163 -17.46 -5.54 -12.55
N GLY A 164 -16.78 -6.59 -12.05
CA GLY A 164 -16.33 -7.75 -12.81
C GLY A 164 -14.87 -7.71 -13.24
N ASP A 165 -14.19 -6.57 -13.16
CA ASP A 165 -12.75 -6.48 -13.42
C ASP A 165 -11.94 -7.05 -12.25
N GLY A 166 -10.76 -7.62 -12.53
CA GLY A 166 -9.93 -8.30 -11.54
C GLY A 166 -9.39 -7.39 -10.41
N MET A 167 -9.38 -6.08 -10.62
CA MET A 167 -8.99 -5.07 -9.62
C MET A 167 -10.15 -4.17 -9.20
N TRP A 168 -11.39 -4.59 -9.46
CA TRP A 168 -12.55 -3.88 -8.95
C TRP A 168 -12.80 -4.19 -7.47
N ARG A 169 -13.19 -3.15 -6.72
CA ARG A 169 -13.64 -3.28 -5.33
C ARG A 169 -14.81 -2.35 -5.09
N ALA A 170 -15.88 -2.88 -4.46
CA ALA A 170 -17.06 -2.10 -4.12
C ALA A 170 -16.69 -0.91 -3.21
N PRO A 171 -17.29 0.27 -3.36
CA PRO A 171 -16.97 1.44 -2.55
C PRO A 171 -17.04 1.19 -1.04
N GLU A 172 -18.03 0.42 -0.57
CA GLU A 172 -18.22 0.06 0.85
C GLU A 172 -17.13 -0.84 1.42
N ASP A 173 -16.40 -1.56 0.55
CA ASP A 173 -15.29 -2.46 0.92
C ASP A 173 -13.93 -1.78 0.87
N ARG A 174 -13.88 -0.52 0.42
CA ARG A 174 -12.64 0.28 0.41
C ARG A 174 -12.29 0.75 1.82
N VAL A 175 -11.01 0.94 2.07
CA VAL A 175 -10.50 1.37 3.39
C VAL A 175 -10.29 2.88 3.45
N ILE A 176 -10.08 3.50 2.28
CA ILE A 176 -9.82 4.94 2.11
C ILE A 176 -10.98 5.57 1.38
#